data_ab5fa7c5ff95096df8f928d31abc7d33
#
_entry.id   ab5fa7c5ff95096df8f928d31abc7d33
#
_cell.length_a   1.000
_cell.length_b   1.000
_cell.length_c   1.000
_cell.angle_alpha   90.00
_cell.angle_beta   90.00
_cell.angle_gamma   90.00
#
_symmetry.space_group_name_H-M   'P 1'
#
loop_
_entity.id
_entity.type
_entity.pdbx_description
1 polymer ?
#
loop_
_entity_poly.entity_id
_entity_poly.type
_entity_poly.pdbx_seq_one_letter_code
_entity_poly.pdbx_strand_id
1 'polypeptide(L)'
;MLTHSQNQPIMKRILVIGSAGQIGSELTLELRKIWGNSNVVASDVCQNPSAKLQESGPYETLNILDRQRMGEIVSKYQIDGIVNLAAILSATGEKNPMKAWDVNMNGLINVLECAREYNMKQVLTPSSIAAFGPGTPLFDTPQETVLRPSTMYGITKVSGELLGDYYVNKYGLDVRGLRYPGIISHETLPGGGTTDYAVAIYYDAVTKGQYTCFVKEETMLPMMYMP
;
A
#
# COMPACT_ATOMS: atom_id res chain seq x y z
N MET A 1 -13.21 -5.82 25.32
CA MET A 1 -12.66 -4.45 25.60
C MET A 1 -11.16 -4.57 25.59
N LEU A 2 -10.50 -4.19 24.50
CA LEU A 2 -9.05 -4.12 24.44
C LEU A 2 -8.61 -2.83 25.13
N THR A 3 -8.03 -2.95 26.31
CA THR A 3 -7.40 -1.84 27.02
C THR A 3 -6.18 -1.40 26.20
N HIS A 4 -6.29 -0.30 25.48
CA HIS A 4 -5.14 0.33 24.83
C HIS A 4 -4.17 0.81 25.91
N SER A 5 -3.08 0.08 26.08
CA SER A 5 -1.93 0.58 26.85
C SER A 5 -1.35 1.77 26.09
N GLN A 6 -1.41 2.94 26.72
CA GLN A 6 -0.98 4.24 26.15
C GLN A 6 0.54 4.38 25.96
N ASN A 7 1.31 3.30 25.94
CA ASN A 7 2.78 3.31 25.87
C ASN A 7 3.37 2.27 24.90
N GLN A 8 2.73 2.00 23.76
CA GLN A 8 3.44 1.27 22.72
C GLN A 8 4.41 2.22 22.01
N PRO A 9 5.68 1.84 21.88
CA PRO A 9 6.69 2.67 21.26
C PRO A 9 6.35 2.88 19.78
N ILE A 10 6.07 4.11 19.40
CA ILE A 10 5.88 4.52 18.01
C ILE A 10 7.15 4.17 17.24
N MET A 11 7.01 3.59 16.02
CA MET A 11 8.15 3.37 15.12
C MET A 11 8.85 4.70 14.85
N LYS A 12 10.19 4.69 14.79
CA LYS A 12 10.99 5.90 14.60
C LYS A 12 11.82 5.88 13.33
N ARG A 13 12.21 4.69 12.88
CA ARG A 13 12.99 4.48 11.65
C ARG A 13 12.18 3.61 10.71
N ILE A 14 11.70 4.22 9.65
CA ILE A 14 10.64 3.68 8.80
C ILE A 14 11.21 3.31 7.44
N LEU A 15 10.92 2.10 6.97
CA LEU A 15 11.10 1.70 5.59
C LEU A 15 9.76 1.80 4.86
N VAL A 16 9.68 2.62 3.83
CA VAL A 16 8.51 2.70 2.94
C VAL A 16 8.81 1.90 1.68
N ILE A 17 8.09 0.80 1.48
CA ILE A 17 8.21 -0.07 0.29
C ILE A 17 7.10 0.30 -0.69
N GLY A 18 7.42 0.57 -1.96
CA GLY A 18 6.48 1.11 -2.94
C GLY A 18 6.40 2.64 -2.90
N SER A 19 7.51 3.28 -2.52
CA SER A 19 7.60 4.73 -2.32
C SER A 19 7.52 5.56 -3.60
N ALA A 20 7.75 4.98 -4.78
CA ALA A 20 7.61 5.67 -6.06
C ALA A 20 6.19 5.61 -6.63
N GLY A 21 5.27 4.86 -5.98
CA GLY A 21 3.86 4.80 -6.34
C GLY A 21 3.06 6.04 -5.92
N GLN A 22 1.78 6.06 -6.29
CA GLN A 22 0.87 7.18 -6.05
C GLN A 22 0.80 7.57 -4.56
N ILE A 23 0.47 6.63 -3.67
CA ILE A 23 0.44 6.91 -2.22
C ILE A 23 1.85 7.08 -1.67
N GLY A 24 2.79 6.24 -2.10
CA GLY A 24 4.14 6.18 -1.53
C GLY A 24 4.94 7.47 -1.72
N SER A 25 4.79 8.13 -2.87
CA SER A 25 5.53 9.36 -3.17
C SER A 25 5.15 10.51 -2.23
N GLU A 26 3.86 10.69 -1.96
CA GLU A 26 3.37 11.73 -1.05
C GLU A 26 3.59 11.34 0.42
N LEU A 27 3.19 10.13 0.79
CA LEU A 27 3.34 9.64 2.18
C LEU A 27 4.79 9.68 2.66
N THR A 28 5.75 9.30 1.80
CA THR A 28 7.17 9.32 2.19
C THR A 28 7.63 10.72 2.54
N LEU A 29 7.22 11.72 1.74
CA LEU A 29 7.59 13.12 2.00
C LEU A 29 6.97 13.65 3.29
N GLU A 30 5.70 13.31 3.56
CA GLU A 30 5.04 13.71 4.81
C GLU A 30 5.66 13.00 6.03
N LEU A 31 5.97 11.72 5.93
CA LEU A 31 6.67 11.01 7.01
C LEU A 31 8.05 11.63 7.28
N ARG A 32 8.78 12.06 6.25
CA ARG A 32 10.06 12.76 6.40
C ARG A 32 9.94 14.10 7.13
N LYS A 33 8.86 14.85 6.89
CA LYS A 33 8.59 16.08 7.64
C LYS A 33 8.35 15.82 9.13
N ILE A 34 7.66 14.72 9.46
CA ILE A 34 7.28 14.37 10.84
C ILE A 34 8.46 13.74 11.59
N TRP A 35 9.16 12.79 10.97
CA TRP A 35 10.16 11.95 11.63
C TRP A 35 11.60 12.35 11.32
N GLY A 36 11.81 13.25 10.38
CA GLY A 36 13.11 13.65 9.86
C GLY A 36 13.56 12.82 8.65
N ASN A 37 14.22 13.48 7.71
CA ASN A 37 14.59 12.92 6.41
C ASN A 37 15.42 11.63 6.49
N SER A 38 16.38 11.56 7.41
CA SER A 38 17.26 10.40 7.61
C SER A 38 16.58 9.19 8.26
N ASN A 39 15.42 9.39 8.90
CA ASN A 39 14.70 8.34 9.61
C ASN A 39 13.65 7.64 8.75
N VAL A 40 13.44 8.10 7.52
CA VAL A 40 12.47 7.50 6.59
C VAL A 40 13.17 7.11 5.30
N VAL A 41 13.43 5.82 5.15
CA VAL A 41 14.05 5.22 3.97
C VAL A 41 12.95 4.90 2.97
N ALA A 42 13.03 5.54 1.80
CA ALA A 42 12.18 5.23 0.67
C ALA A 42 12.73 4.01 -0.08
N SER A 43 11.87 3.12 -0.56
CA SER A 43 12.30 2.01 -1.41
C SER A 43 11.24 1.63 -2.45
N ASP A 44 11.72 1.23 -3.62
CA ASP A 44 10.88 0.78 -4.74
C ASP A 44 11.71 -0.06 -5.72
N VAL A 45 11.05 -0.77 -6.64
CA VAL A 45 11.74 -1.40 -7.78
C VAL A 45 12.21 -0.37 -8.82
N CYS A 46 11.66 0.84 -8.79
CA CYS A 46 12.04 1.96 -9.63
C CYS A 46 13.48 2.39 -9.29
N GLN A 47 14.38 2.36 -10.28
CA GLN A 47 15.76 2.78 -10.08
C GLN A 47 15.95 4.31 -10.13
N ASN A 48 15.04 5.01 -10.78
CA ASN A 48 15.09 6.47 -10.98
C ASN A 48 13.77 7.10 -10.51
N PRO A 49 13.52 7.22 -9.20
CA PRO A 49 12.34 7.89 -8.68
C PRO A 49 12.41 9.41 -8.91
N SER A 50 11.36 10.13 -8.54
CA SER A 50 11.33 11.60 -8.67
C SER A 50 12.48 12.26 -7.91
N ALA A 51 12.95 13.41 -8.40
CA ALA A 51 13.98 14.21 -7.74
C ALA A 51 13.60 14.55 -6.30
N LYS A 52 12.34 14.94 -6.06
CA LYS A 52 11.82 15.20 -4.70
C LYS A 52 12.09 14.04 -3.74
N LEU A 53 11.87 12.81 -4.20
CA LEU A 53 12.05 11.61 -3.37
C LEU A 53 13.52 11.29 -3.12
N GLN A 54 14.39 11.48 -4.13
CA GLN A 54 15.83 11.24 -4.01
C GLN A 54 16.54 12.29 -3.14
N GLU A 55 16.21 13.56 -3.33
CA GLU A 55 16.89 14.68 -2.66
C GLU A 55 16.43 14.88 -1.22
N SER A 56 15.21 14.44 -0.87
CA SER A 56 14.67 14.64 0.48
C SER A 56 15.15 13.63 1.52
N GLY A 57 15.87 12.55 1.14
CA GLY A 57 16.39 11.57 2.10
C GLY A 57 16.81 10.25 1.45
N PRO A 58 17.17 9.22 2.23
CA PRO A 58 17.69 7.96 1.70
C PRO A 58 16.68 7.25 0.82
N TYR A 59 17.19 6.70 -0.29
CA TYR A 59 16.42 5.86 -1.23
C TYR A 59 17.21 4.58 -1.53
N GLU A 60 16.51 3.45 -1.56
CA GLU A 60 17.07 2.13 -1.87
C GLU A 60 16.24 1.43 -2.93
N THR A 61 16.89 0.88 -3.94
CA THR A 61 16.20 -0.01 -4.89
C THR A 61 15.92 -1.34 -4.20
N LEU A 62 14.63 -1.74 -4.16
CA LEU A 62 14.17 -2.95 -3.51
C LEU A 62 13.05 -3.61 -4.32
N ASN A 63 13.26 -4.87 -4.68
CA ASN A 63 12.15 -5.76 -5.05
C ASN A 63 11.61 -6.41 -3.77
N ILE A 64 10.31 -6.28 -3.50
CA ILE A 64 9.67 -6.85 -2.32
C ILE A 64 9.82 -8.39 -2.23
N LEU A 65 10.09 -9.06 -3.34
CA LEU A 65 10.39 -10.49 -3.40
C LEU A 65 11.82 -10.84 -2.98
N ASP A 66 12.71 -9.85 -2.89
CA ASP A 66 14.09 -10.02 -2.45
C ASP A 66 14.20 -9.81 -0.92
N ARG A 67 13.93 -10.88 -0.17
CA ARG A 67 13.99 -10.87 1.29
C ARG A 67 15.39 -10.59 1.83
N GLN A 68 16.43 -11.07 1.13
CA GLN A 68 17.81 -10.82 1.56
C GLN A 68 18.12 -9.32 1.49
N ARG A 69 17.83 -8.70 0.35
CA ARG A 69 18.03 -7.26 0.16
C ARG A 69 17.23 -6.43 1.15
N MET A 70 16.00 -6.84 1.45
CA MET A 70 15.18 -6.20 2.49
C MET A 70 15.88 -6.24 3.85
N GLY A 71 16.42 -7.38 4.26
CA GLY A 71 17.17 -7.55 5.52
C GLY A 71 18.43 -6.68 5.57
N GLU A 72 19.16 -6.55 4.46
CA GLU A 72 20.33 -5.66 4.35
C GLU A 72 19.95 -4.20 4.60
N ILE A 73 18.86 -3.73 3.99
CA ILE A 73 18.34 -2.36 4.17
C ILE A 73 17.93 -2.13 5.62
N VAL A 74 17.16 -3.08 6.18
CA VAL A 74 16.69 -3.02 7.57
C VAL A 74 17.87 -2.92 8.54
N SER A 75 18.91 -3.73 8.35
CA SER A 75 20.13 -3.70 9.18
C SER A 75 20.90 -2.41 9.01
N LYS A 76 21.11 -1.96 7.75
CA LYS A 76 21.85 -0.74 7.42
C LYS A 76 21.27 0.50 8.08
N TYR A 77 19.96 0.64 8.04
CA TYR A 77 19.25 1.83 8.55
C TYR A 77 18.64 1.63 9.94
N GLN A 78 18.81 0.45 10.53
CA GLN A 78 18.24 0.08 11.84
C GLN A 78 16.71 0.34 11.86
N ILE A 79 16.03 -0.13 10.83
CA ILE A 79 14.58 0.05 10.66
C ILE A 79 13.84 -0.64 11.80
N ASP A 80 12.85 0.05 12.37
CA ASP A 80 12.00 -0.46 13.45
C ASP A 80 10.50 -0.51 13.07
N GLY A 81 10.15 -0.10 11.83
CA GLY A 81 8.81 -0.23 11.28
C GLY A 81 8.79 -0.19 9.76
N ILE A 82 7.83 -0.88 9.16
CA ILE A 82 7.64 -0.94 7.72
C ILE A 82 6.26 -0.39 7.34
N VAL A 83 6.24 0.44 6.29
CA VAL A 83 5.03 0.80 5.54
C VAL A 83 5.12 0.12 4.18
N ASN A 84 4.31 -0.93 3.99
CA ASN A 84 4.29 -1.71 2.75
C ASN A 84 3.17 -1.23 1.82
N LEU A 85 3.53 -0.47 0.80
CA LEU A 85 2.61 0.01 -0.24
C LEU A 85 2.79 -0.73 -1.57
N ALA A 86 3.81 -1.60 -1.68
CA ALA A 86 4.09 -2.33 -2.91
C ALA A 86 2.97 -3.32 -3.21
N ALA A 87 2.33 -3.15 -4.36
CA ALA A 87 1.31 -4.05 -4.86
C ALA A 87 1.12 -3.91 -6.37
N ILE A 88 0.72 -4.99 -7.02
CA ILE A 88 0.13 -4.95 -8.36
C ILE A 88 -1.35 -4.71 -8.19
N LEU A 89 -1.86 -3.63 -8.81
CA LEU A 89 -3.24 -3.16 -8.66
C LEU A 89 -4.23 -3.96 -9.52
N SER A 90 -5.52 -3.72 -9.30
CA SER A 90 -6.63 -4.53 -9.83
C SER A 90 -6.59 -4.76 -11.34
N ALA A 91 -6.65 -3.71 -12.15
CA ALA A 91 -6.72 -3.86 -13.61
C ALA A 91 -5.42 -4.45 -14.21
N THR A 92 -4.26 -4.11 -13.64
CA THR A 92 -2.97 -4.69 -14.02
C THR A 92 -2.85 -6.14 -13.55
N GLY A 93 -3.36 -6.45 -12.37
CA GLY A 93 -3.34 -7.79 -11.79
C GLY A 93 -4.16 -8.80 -12.58
N GLU A 94 -5.32 -8.40 -13.12
CA GLU A 94 -6.13 -9.29 -13.98
C GLU A 94 -5.46 -9.68 -15.28
N LYS A 95 -4.52 -8.87 -15.78
CA LYS A 95 -3.71 -9.22 -16.98
C LYS A 95 -2.67 -10.30 -16.70
N ASN A 96 -2.20 -10.39 -15.45
CA ASN A 96 -1.25 -11.41 -15.00
C ASN A 96 -1.51 -11.79 -13.54
N PRO A 97 -2.54 -12.62 -13.26
CA PRO A 97 -2.98 -12.93 -11.91
C PRO A 97 -1.90 -13.59 -11.04
N MET A 98 -1.08 -14.47 -11.63
CA MET A 98 -0.03 -15.17 -10.87
C MET A 98 1.10 -14.23 -10.44
N LYS A 99 1.46 -13.26 -11.29
CA LYS A 99 2.42 -12.22 -10.90
C LYS A 99 1.84 -11.30 -9.82
N ALA A 100 0.55 -10.99 -9.90
CA ALA A 100 -0.13 -10.22 -8.86
C ALA A 100 -0.15 -10.98 -7.52
N TRP A 101 -0.45 -12.27 -7.55
CA TRP A 101 -0.34 -13.12 -6.37
C TRP A 101 1.07 -13.10 -5.78
N ASP A 102 2.09 -13.34 -6.60
CA ASP A 102 3.46 -13.41 -6.15
C ASP A 102 3.91 -12.11 -5.45
N VAL A 103 3.73 -10.98 -6.10
CA VAL A 103 4.10 -9.67 -5.53
C VAL A 103 3.28 -9.34 -4.29
N ASN A 104 1.94 -9.52 -4.35
CA ASN A 104 1.06 -9.08 -3.28
C ASN A 104 1.06 -10.02 -2.06
N MET A 105 1.26 -11.32 -2.27
CA MET A 105 1.23 -12.32 -1.17
C MET A 105 2.62 -12.75 -0.72
N ASN A 106 3.49 -13.24 -1.62
CA ASN A 106 4.84 -13.64 -1.24
C ASN A 106 5.66 -12.42 -0.81
N GLY A 107 5.44 -11.26 -1.45
CA GLY A 107 6.00 -9.98 -1.03
C GLY A 107 5.56 -9.60 0.39
N LEU A 108 4.27 -9.70 0.69
CA LEU A 108 3.75 -9.44 2.04
C LEU A 108 4.32 -10.42 3.08
N ILE A 109 4.43 -11.71 2.74
CA ILE A 109 5.06 -12.70 3.62
C ILE A 109 6.51 -12.31 3.92
N ASN A 110 7.28 -11.87 2.91
CA ASN A 110 8.64 -11.41 3.11
C ASN A 110 8.71 -10.22 4.08
N VAL A 111 7.78 -9.27 3.97
CA VAL A 111 7.69 -8.12 4.89
C VAL A 111 7.39 -8.57 6.31
N LEU A 112 6.38 -9.42 6.50
CA LEU A 112 5.97 -9.89 7.82
C LEU A 112 7.05 -10.76 8.48
N GLU A 113 7.69 -11.64 7.73
CA GLU A 113 8.81 -12.44 8.22
C GLU A 113 10.03 -11.58 8.56
N CYS A 114 10.36 -10.61 7.71
CA CYS A 114 11.41 -9.65 8.02
C CYS A 114 11.10 -8.86 9.31
N ALA A 115 9.87 -8.39 9.45
CA ALA A 115 9.44 -7.67 10.65
C ALA A 115 9.54 -8.54 11.90
N ARG A 116 9.15 -9.80 11.82
CA ARG A 116 9.28 -10.78 12.92
C ARG A 116 10.74 -11.06 13.29
N GLU A 117 11.60 -11.30 12.30
CA GLU A 117 13.02 -11.64 12.52
C GLU A 117 13.81 -10.48 13.13
N TYR A 118 13.51 -9.26 12.70
CA TYR A 118 14.19 -8.06 13.21
C TYR A 118 13.48 -7.41 14.41
N ASN A 119 12.45 -8.07 14.97
CA ASN A 119 11.67 -7.58 16.13
C ASN A 119 11.15 -6.15 15.90
N MET A 120 10.59 -5.89 14.73
CA MET A 120 10.05 -4.56 14.42
C MET A 120 8.85 -4.22 15.29
N LYS A 121 8.65 -2.95 15.53
CA LYS A 121 7.56 -2.43 16.36
C LYS A 121 6.22 -2.49 15.65
N GLN A 122 6.21 -2.23 14.33
CA GLN A 122 4.95 -2.10 13.58
C GLN A 122 5.15 -2.34 12.10
N VAL A 123 4.12 -2.93 11.48
CA VAL A 123 3.95 -3.03 10.03
C VAL A 123 2.64 -2.37 9.64
N LEU A 124 2.69 -1.41 8.73
CA LEU A 124 1.49 -0.84 8.09
C LEU A 124 1.39 -1.40 6.67
N THR A 125 0.27 -2.08 6.36
CA THR A 125 0.02 -2.63 5.03
C THR A 125 -1.43 -2.39 4.64
N PRO A 126 -1.72 -1.56 3.62
CA PRO A 126 -3.09 -1.21 3.29
C PRO A 126 -3.85 -2.36 2.65
N SER A 127 -5.11 -2.49 3.03
CA SER A 127 -6.13 -3.21 2.30
C SER A 127 -6.84 -2.26 1.31
N SER A 128 -7.99 -2.67 0.80
CA SER A 128 -8.73 -1.96 -0.23
C SER A 128 -10.22 -2.28 -0.13
N ILE A 129 -11.07 -1.39 -0.60
CA ILE A 129 -12.48 -1.71 -0.87
C ILE A 129 -12.65 -2.89 -1.84
N ALA A 130 -11.61 -3.22 -2.62
CA ALA A 130 -11.61 -4.42 -3.47
C ALA A 130 -11.69 -5.74 -2.67
N ALA A 131 -11.51 -5.71 -1.35
CA ALA A 131 -11.76 -6.85 -0.47
C ALA A 131 -13.25 -7.24 -0.39
N PHE A 132 -14.14 -6.30 -0.63
CA PHE A 132 -15.57 -6.56 -0.72
C PHE A 132 -15.91 -7.27 -2.04
N GLY A 133 -16.94 -8.10 -2.01
CA GLY A 133 -17.39 -8.86 -3.18
C GLY A 133 -18.82 -8.51 -3.59
N PRO A 134 -19.34 -9.11 -4.67
CA PRO A 134 -20.68 -8.83 -5.19
C PRO A 134 -21.82 -9.06 -4.19
N GLY A 135 -21.61 -9.88 -3.16
CA GLY A 135 -22.60 -10.16 -2.12
C GLY A 135 -22.54 -9.22 -0.92
N THR A 136 -21.65 -8.24 -0.92
CA THR A 136 -21.54 -7.24 0.15
C THR A 136 -22.63 -6.17 -0.03
N PRO A 137 -23.30 -5.70 1.05
CA PRO A 137 -24.24 -4.59 0.97
C PRO A 137 -23.59 -3.36 0.30
N LEU A 138 -24.28 -2.74 -0.66
CA LEU A 138 -23.77 -1.59 -1.41
C LEU A 138 -23.89 -0.28 -0.64
N PHE A 139 -24.82 -0.20 0.31
CA PHE A 139 -25.04 0.98 1.14
C PHE A 139 -24.80 0.60 2.60
N ASP A 140 -24.25 1.53 3.37
CA ASP A 140 -23.93 1.35 4.78
C ASP A 140 -23.13 0.06 5.04
N THR A 141 -22.17 -0.22 4.16
CA THR A 141 -21.36 -1.43 4.18
C THR A 141 -20.70 -1.63 5.55
N PRO A 142 -21.05 -2.69 6.30
CA PRO A 142 -20.46 -2.91 7.61
C PRO A 142 -18.99 -3.29 7.51
N GLN A 143 -18.21 -2.93 8.53
CA GLN A 143 -16.79 -3.29 8.60
C GLN A 143 -16.60 -4.81 8.64
N GLU A 144 -17.44 -5.49 9.41
CA GLU A 144 -17.48 -6.95 9.48
C GLU A 144 -18.59 -7.47 8.57
N THR A 145 -18.19 -8.12 7.51
CA THR A 145 -19.10 -8.70 6.51
C THR A 145 -18.41 -9.85 5.78
N VAL A 146 -19.18 -10.58 4.98
CA VAL A 146 -18.62 -11.67 4.16
C VAL A 146 -17.80 -11.08 3.02
N LEU A 147 -16.51 -11.31 3.06
CA LEU A 147 -15.55 -10.86 2.04
C LEU A 147 -15.39 -11.98 0.98
N ARG A 148 -15.99 -11.79 -0.19
CA ARG A 148 -15.89 -12.72 -1.33
C ARG A 148 -15.56 -11.96 -2.62
N PRO A 149 -14.38 -11.37 -2.73
CA PRO A 149 -13.99 -10.67 -3.94
C PRO A 149 -13.88 -11.62 -5.12
N SER A 150 -14.13 -11.10 -6.31
CA SER A 150 -14.06 -11.84 -7.57
C SER A 150 -12.81 -11.52 -8.41
N THR A 151 -11.94 -10.64 -7.92
CA THR A 151 -10.69 -10.26 -8.59
C THR A 151 -9.48 -10.82 -7.85
N MET A 152 -8.40 -11.12 -8.56
CA MET A 152 -7.13 -11.55 -7.94
C MET A 152 -6.63 -10.52 -6.92
N TYR A 153 -6.70 -9.25 -7.26
CA TYR A 153 -6.32 -8.17 -6.34
C TYR A 153 -7.14 -8.20 -5.04
N GLY A 154 -8.46 -8.29 -5.15
CA GLY A 154 -9.34 -8.39 -3.98
C GLY A 154 -9.05 -9.63 -3.13
N ILE A 155 -8.82 -10.78 -3.77
CA ILE A 155 -8.43 -12.02 -3.09
C ILE A 155 -7.13 -11.82 -2.31
N THR A 156 -6.10 -11.19 -2.91
CA THR A 156 -4.84 -10.93 -2.19
C THR A 156 -5.03 -9.96 -1.04
N LYS A 157 -5.96 -8.99 -1.13
CA LYS A 157 -6.24 -8.05 -0.03
C LYS A 157 -6.92 -8.75 1.16
N VAL A 158 -7.92 -9.57 0.93
CA VAL A 158 -8.56 -10.38 1.99
C VAL A 158 -7.55 -11.34 2.62
N SER A 159 -6.78 -12.05 1.80
CA SER A 159 -5.74 -12.96 2.29
C SER A 159 -4.68 -12.22 3.12
N GLY A 160 -4.33 -11.00 2.72
CA GLY A 160 -3.38 -10.13 3.43
C GLY A 160 -3.92 -9.67 4.79
N GLU A 161 -5.22 -9.34 4.90
CA GLU A 161 -5.86 -9.03 6.19
C GLU A 161 -5.78 -10.22 7.13
N LEU A 162 -6.21 -11.41 6.68
CA LEU A 162 -6.17 -12.63 7.47
C LEU A 162 -4.74 -13.03 7.88
N LEU A 163 -3.79 -12.83 6.98
CA LEU A 163 -2.38 -13.08 7.27
C LEU A 163 -1.84 -12.10 8.32
N GLY A 164 -2.21 -10.83 8.24
CA GLY A 164 -1.90 -9.83 9.26
C GLY A 164 -2.42 -10.23 10.63
N ASP A 165 -3.69 -10.61 10.72
CA ASP A 165 -4.31 -11.09 11.96
C ASP A 165 -3.60 -12.32 12.53
N TYR A 166 -3.16 -13.24 11.66
CA TYR A 166 -2.38 -14.40 12.06
C TYR A 166 -1.05 -14.00 12.72
N TYR A 167 -0.32 -13.03 12.14
CA TYR A 167 0.95 -12.56 12.71
C TYR A 167 0.76 -11.79 14.02
N VAL A 168 -0.33 -11.02 14.14
CA VAL A 168 -0.71 -10.37 15.39
C VAL A 168 -0.96 -11.42 16.47
N ASN A 169 -1.81 -12.40 16.19
CA ASN A 169 -2.25 -13.39 17.18
C ASN A 169 -1.13 -14.38 17.57
N LYS A 170 -0.33 -14.81 16.60
CA LYS A 170 0.70 -15.84 16.84
C LYS A 170 2.01 -15.30 17.33
N TYR A 171 2.44 -14.15 16.82
CA TYR A 171 3.77 -13.61 17.08
C TYR A 171 3.76 -12.29 17.84
N GLY A 172 2.59 -11.71 18.10
CA GLY A 172 2.47 -10.41 18.77
C GLY A 172 2.99 -9.22 17.95
N LEU A 173 3.15 -9.40 16.62
CA LEU A 173 3.58 -8.33 15.73
C LEU A 173 2.44 -7.33 15.54
N ASP A 174 2.68 -6.03 15.75
CA ASP A 174 1.69 -4.99 15.48
C ASP A 174 1.55 -4.78 13.96
N VAL A 175 0.54 -5.41 13.36
CA VAL A 175 0.21 -5.27 11.93
C VAL A 175 -1.10 -4.51 11.81
N ARG A 176 -1.08 -3.41 11.06
CA ARG A 176 -2.26 -2.56 10.84
C ARG A 176 -2.48 -2.26 9.38
N GLY A 177 -3.74 -2.07 9.01
CA GLY A 177 -4.12 -1.69 7.64
C GLY A 177 -5.45 -0.95 7.61
N LEU A 178 -5.70 -0.30 6.49
CA LEU A 178 -6.95 0.38 6.18
C LEU A 178 -7.45 -0.12 4.82
N ARG A 179 -8.75 -0.33 4.68
CA ARG A 179 -9.40 -0.58 3.38
C ARG A 179 -9.55 0.74 2.65
N TYR A 180 -8.56 1.10 1.83
CA TYR A 180 -8.60 2.35 1.08
C TYR A 180 -9.70 2.33 0.03
N PRO A 181 -10.43 3.45 -0.14
CA PRO A 181 -11.27 3.71 -1.30
C PRO A 181 -10.42 4.00 -2.54
N GLY A 182 -11.04 4.44 -3.62
CA GLY A 182 -10.31 5.01 -4.75
C GLY A 182 -9.53 6.26 -4.30
N ILE A 183 -8.25 6.31 -4.62
CA ILE A 183 -7.38 7.41 -4.22
C ILE A 183 -7.19 8.36 -5.39
N ILE A 184 -7.46 9.64 -5.15
CA ILE A 184 -7.18 10.74 -6.08
C ILE A 184 -5.92 11.46 -5.59
N SER A 185 -4.89 11.50 -6.42
CA SER A 185 -3.61 12.16 -6.17
C SER A 185 -3.25 13.04 -7.37
N HIS A 186 -2.40 14.04 -7.17
CA HIS A 186 -1.95 14.95 -8.24
C HIS A 186 -0.45 14.86 -8.54
N GLU A 187 0.33 14.25 -7.67
CA GLU A 187 1.80 14.20 -7.80
C GLU A 187 2.27 13.06 -8.73
N THR A 188 1.54 11.95 -8.81
CA THR A 188 1.95 10.77 -9.58
C THR A 188 0.81 10.25 -10.44
N LEU A 189 1.14 9.87 -11.68
CA LEU A 189 0.17 9.28 -12.60
C LEU A 189 -0.42 7.97 -12.05
N PRO A 190 -1.66 7.65 -12.40
CA PRO A 190 -2.32 6.41 -11.99
C PRO A 190 -1.56 5.14 -12.38
N GLY A 191 -1.56 4.14 -11.50
CA GLY A 191 -0.78 2.91 -11.62
C GLY A 191 -1.52 1.68 -12.16
N GLY A 192 -2.76 1.80 -12.64
CA GLY A 192 -3.56 0.69 -13.18
C GLY A 192 -4.62 0.15 -12.19
N GLY A 193 -5.17 1.02 -11.36
CA GLY A 193 -6.36 0.74 -10.54
C GLY A 193 -7.66 0.96 -11.33
N THR A 194 -8.75 0.36 -10.85
CA THR A 194 -10.09 0.53 -11.48
C THR A 194 -10.70 1.90 -11.24
N THR A 195 -10.20 2.66 -10.27
CA THR A 195 -10.65 4.02 -9.94
C THR A 195 -9.79 5.11 -10.56
N ASP A 196 -8.75 4.74 -11.32
CA ASP A 196 -7.78 5.68 -11.90
C ASP A 196 -8.39 6.65 -12.92
N TYR A 197 -9.58 6.32 -13.48
CA TYR A 197 -10.28 7.21 -14.39
C TYR A 197 -10.55 8.59 -13.77
N ALA A 198 -10.75 8.65 -12.46
CA ALA A 198 -11.02 9.91 -11.75
C ALA A 198 -9.81 10.86 -11.70
N VAL A 199 -8.61 10.33 -11.98
CA VAL A 199 -7.38 11.12 -12.14
C VAL A 199 -7.05 11.30 -13.62
N ALA A 200 -7.13 10.24 -14.42
CA ALA A 200 -6.80 10.24 -15.84
C ALA A 200 -7.65 11.23 -16.65
N ILE A 201 -8.92 11.40 -16.27
CA ILE A 201 -9.84 12.32 -16.94
C ILE A 201 -9.30 13.76 -16.98
N TYR A 202 -8.66 14.23 -15.91
CA TYR A 202 -8.11 15.60 -15.87
C TYR A 202 -6.94 15.78 -16.83
N TYR A 203 -6.03 14.79 -16.89
CA TYR A 203 -4.89 14.83 -17.81
C TYR A 203 -5.35 14.83 -19.27
N ASP A 204 -6.27 13.95 -19.62
CA ASP A 204 -6.76 13.83 -21.00
C ASP A 204 -7.65 15.02 -21.38
N ALA A 205 -8.50 15.51 -20.48
CA ALA A 205 -9.31 16.70 -20.74
C ALA A 205 -8.45 17.93 -21.04
N VAL A 206 -7.35 18.13 -20.29
CA VAL A 206 -6.45 19.28 -20.49
C VAL A 206 -5.58 19.11 -21.74
N THR A 207 -5.06 17.91 -21.98
CA THR A 207 -4.08 17.67 -23.08
C THR A 207 -4.73 17.35 -24.43
N LYS A 208 -5.90 16.67 -24.42
CA LYS A 208 -6.57 16.17 -25.62
C LYS A 208 -7.95 16.82 -25.86
N GLY A 209 -8.48 17.57 -24.90
CA GLY A 209 -9.82 18.15 -24.95
C GLY A 209 -10.96 17.13 -24.83
N GLN A 210 -10.65 15.85 -24.59
CA GLN A 210 -11.65 14.76 -24.48
C GLN A 210 -11.12 13.60 -23.63
N TYR A 211 -12.05 12.85 -23.03
CA TYR A 211 -11.77 11.61 -22.33
C TYR A 211 -12.90 10.61 -22.55
N THR A 212 -12.57 9.35 -22.79
CA THR A 212 -13.56 8.26 -22.86
C THR A 212 -13.57 7.52 -21.54
N CYS A 213 -14.62 7.76 -20.75
CA CYS A 213 -14.80 7.07 -19.47
C CYS A 213 -15.31 5.64 -19.69
N PHE A 214 -14.73 4.68 -19.00
CA PHE A 214 -15.09 3.26 -19.10
C PHE A 214 -16.14 2.82 -18.06
N VAL A 215 -16.58 3.72 -17.19
CA VAL A 215 -17.68 3.49 -16.25
C VAL A 215 -18.98 4.12 -16.78
N LYS A 216 -20.11 3.61 -16.30
CA LYS A 216 -21.42 4.15 -16.65
C LYS A 216 -21.66 5.48 -15.96
N GLU A 217 -22.60 6.29 -16.50
CA GLU A 217 -22.95 7.61 -15.99
C GLU A 217 -23.41 7.56 -14.52
N GLU A 218 -24.15 6.53 -14.12
CA GLU A 218 -24.67 6.38 -12.76
C GLU A 218 -23.69 5.64 -11.80
N THR A 219 -22.47 5.36 -12.25
CA THR A 219 -21.49 4.63 -11.42
C THR A 219 -21.05 5.50 -10.24
N MET A 220 -21.34 5.04 -9.03
CA MET A 220 -20.85 5.66 -7.80
C MET A 220 -19.76 4.77 -7.19
N LEU A 221 -18.60 5.37 -6.92
CA LEU A 221 -17.48 4.71 -6.25
C LEU A 221 -16.99 5.59 -5.10
N PRO A 222 -16.68 5.01 -3.94
CA PRO A 222 -16.10 5.78 -2.85
C PRO A 222 -14.70 6.23 -3.24
N MET A 223 -14.44 7.53 -3.11
CA MET A 223 -13.17 8.17 -3.48
C MET A 223 -12.67 9.04 -2.35
N MET A 224 -11.36 9.16 -2.24
CA MET A 224 -10.69 10.03 -1.29
C MET A 224 -9.55 10.78 -1.97
N TYR A 225 -9.47 12.07 -1.74
CA TYR A 225 -8.36 12.90 -2.20
C TYR A 225 -7.22 12.85 -1.16
N MET A 226 -6.01 12.72 -1.66
CA MET A 226 -4.80 12.94 -0.88
C MET A 226 -4.41 14.40 -1.00
N PRO A 227 -4.27 15.14 0.12
CA PRO A 227 -3.85 16.54 0.10
C PRO A 227 -2.38 16.72 -0.30
#